data_c787fd4781854735206c43cd0dac0f3f
#
_entry.id   c787fd4781854735206c43cd0dac0f3f
#
_cell.length_a   1.000
_cell.length_b   1.000
_cell.length_c   1.000
_cell.angle_alpha   90.00
_cell.angle_beta   90.00
_cell.angle_gamma   90.00
#
_symmetry.space_group_name_H-M   'P 1'
#
loop_
_entity.id
_entity.type
_entity.pdbx_description
1 polymer ?
#
loop_
_entity_poly.entity_id
_entity_poly.type
_entity_poly.pdbx_seq_one_letter_code
_entity_poly.pdbx_strand_id
1 'polypeptide(L)'
;LSNENINTAGAAIAEALAEYDQEIADATKRITDEVAKEAVDTLKKSSPKLTGSYRKGWRKKAAYTDKRTKRNTVYNETDYQLTHLLEYGHASRNGGRVRAIQHIAPVEQAAIEALQERIEAAASK
;
A
#
# COMPACT_ATOMS: atom_id res chain seq x y z
N LEU A 1 -44.42 0.92 -22.04
CA LEU A 1 -44.02 1.14 -20.67
C LEU A 1 -44.46 2.50 -20.16
N SER A 2 -45.00 2.55 -18.95
CA SER A 2 -45.35 3.80 -18.32
C SER A 2 -44.07 4.51 -17.85
N ASN A 3 -44.15 5.83 -17.64
CA ASN A 3 -43.05 6.60 -17.11
C ASN A 3 -42.62 6.09 -15.72
N GLU A 4 -43.56 5.63 -14.91
CA GLU A 4 -43.27 5.03 -13.61
C GLU A 4 -42.38 3.78 -13.71
N ASN A 5 -42.68 2.89 -14.68
CA ASN A 5 -41.90 1.67 -14.89
C ASN A 5 -40.46 2.00 -15.34
N ILE A 6 -40.32 3.02 -16.19
CA ILE A 6 -39.02 3.47 -16.67
C ILE A 6 -38.21 4.05 -15.51
N ASN A 7 -38.85 4.89 -14.68
CA ASN A 7 -38.20 5.50 -13.53
C ASN A 7 -37.79 4.44 -12.49
N THR A 8 -38.62 3.44 -12.26
CA THR A 8 -38.33 2.34 -11.34
C THR A 8 -37.15 1.51 -11.84
N ALA A 9 -37.12 1.19 -13.15
CA ALA A 9 -36.01 0.47 -13.74
C ALA A 9 -34.71 1.24 -13.66
N GLY A 10 -34.75 2.56 -13.92
CA GLY A 10 -33.57 3.42 -13.78
C GLY A 10 -33.06 3.48 -12.36
N ALA A 11 -33.95 3.58 -11.37
CA ALA A 11 -33.56 3.59 -9.96
C ALA A 11 -32.93 2.25 -9.55
N ALA A 12 -33.49 1.12 -10.02
CA ALA A 12 -32.92 -0.20 -9.73
C ALA A 12 -31.55 -0.39 -10.35
N ILE A 13 -31.32 0.11 -11.56
CA ILE A 13 -30.03 0.06 -12.22
C ILE A 13 -29.01 0.92 -11.47
N ALA A 14 -29.38 2.14 -11.08
CA ALA A 14 -28.52 3.04 -10.33
C ALA A 14 -28.11 2.43 -8.99
N GLU A 15 -29.05 1.76 -8.30
CA GLU A 15 -28.77 1.07 -7.02
C GLU A 15 -27.80 -0.09 -7.22
N ALA A 16 -27.99 -0.89 -8.26
CA ALA A 16 -27.11 -1.99 -8.56
C ALA A 16 -25.69 -1.53 -8.90
N LEU A 17 -25.56 -0.43 -9.65
CA LEU A 17 -24.26 0.16 -9.95
C LEU A 17 -23.58 0.71 -8.70
N ALA A 18 -24.32 1.34 -7.81
CA ALA A 18 -23.79 1.84 -6.54
C ALA A 18 -23.28 0.72 -5.66
N GLU A 19 -24.01 -0.41 -5.59
CA GLU A 19 -23.57 -1.60 -4.84
C GLU A 19 -22.29 -2.18 -5.44
N TYR A 20 -22.22 -2.30 -6.77
CA TYR A 20 -21.02 -2.78 -7.45
C TYR A 20 -19.83 -1.88 -7.16
N ASP A 21 -19.99 -0.58 -7.24
CA ASP A 21 -18.94 0.39 -6.92
C ASP A 21 -18.46 0.24 -5.47
N GLN A 22 -19.37 0.01 -4.53
CA GLN A 22 -19.00 -0.18 -3.14
C GLN A 22 -18.25 -1.49 -2.92
N GLU A 23 -18.63 -2.56 -3.61
CA GLU A 23 -17.91 -3.83 -3.55
C GLU A 23 -16.47 -3.68 -4.04
N ILE A 24 -16.27 -2.96 -5.13
CA ILE A 24 -14.94 -2.69 -5.67
C ILE A 24 -14.13 -1.81 -4.70
N ALA A 25 -14.75 -0.79 -4.12
CA ALA A 25 -14.10 0.06 -3.13
C ALA A 25 -13.66 -0.74 -1.90
N ASP A 26 -14.54 -1.61 -1.39
CA ASP A 26 -14.23 -2.45 -0.24
C ASP A 26 -13.11 -3.45 -0.55
N ALA A 27 -13.15 -4.07 -1.73
CA ALA A 27 -12.09 -4.96 -2.18
C ALA A 27 -10.75 -4.23 -2.32
N THR A 28 -10.75 -3.01 -2.88
CA THR A 28 -9.55 -2.19 -3.02
C THR A 28 -8.95 -1.85 -1.66
N LYS A 29 -9.79 -1.49 -0.68
CA LYS A 29 -9.32 -1.19 0.68
C LYS A 29 -8.70 -2.41 1.34
N ARG A 30 -9.33 -3.58 1.20
CA ARG A 30 -8.79 -4.83 1.73
C ARG A 30 -7.44 -5.17 1.09
N ILE A 31 -7.35 -5.04 -0.22
CA ILE A 31 -6.11 -5.30 -0.96
C ILE A 31 -5.01 -4.34 -0.52
N THR A 32 -5.34 -3.07 -0.33
CA THR A 32 -4.38 -2.06 0.17
C THR A 32 -3.81 -2.47 1.53
N ASP A 33 -4.65 -2.95 2.44
CA ASP A 33 -4.19 -3.45 3.75
C ASP A 33 -3.31 -4.69 3.61
N GLU A 34 -3.70 -5.63 2.77
CA GLU A 34 -2.94 -6.86 2.54
C GLU A 34 -1.54 -6.56 1.99
N VAL A 35 -1.46 -5.69 0.99
CA VAL A 35 -0.20 -5.33 0.36
C VAL A 35 0.70 -4.56 1.33
N ALA A 36 0.14 -3.66 2.13
CA ALA A 36 0.91 -2.94 3.15
C ALA A 36 1.49 -3.89 4.20
N LYS A 37 0.69 -4.87 4.63
CA LYS A 37 1.16 -5.89 5.58
C LYS A 37 2.29 -6.73 4.98
N GLU A 38 2.13 -7.16 3.73
CA GLU A 38 3.17 -7.93 3.04
C GLU A 38 4.45 -7.11 2.88
N ALA A 39 4.34 -5.82 2.59
CA ALA A 39 5.48 -4.93 2.50
C ALA A 39 6.21 -4.82 3.84
N VAL A 40 5.49 -4.66 4.95
CA VAL A 40 6.07 -4.64 6.29
C VAL A 40 6.81 -5.95 6.57
N ASP A 41 6.17 -7.09 6.30
CA ASP A 41 6.76 -8.40 6.55
C ASP A 41 8.04 -8.60 5.72
N THR A 42 8.03 -8.19 4.46
CA THR A 42 9.19 -8.28 3.58
C THR A 42 10.32 -7.38 4.07
N LEU A 43 10.02 -6.14 4.45
CA LEU A 43 11.03 -5.22 4.97
C LEU A 43 11.66 -5.72 6.26
N LYS A 44 10.90 -6.37 7.13
CA LYS A 44 11.44 -6.99 8.34
C LYS A 44 12.46 -8.09 8.03
N LYS A 45 12.31 -8.76 6.89
CA LYS A 45 13.21 -9.85 6.48
C LYS A 45 14.38 -9.34 5.64
N SER A 46 14.15 -8.39 4.76
CA SER A 46 15.12 -7.96 3.74
C SER A 46 15.93 -6.72 4.12
N SER A 47 15.53 -5.98 5.14
CA SER A 47 16.27 -4.79 5.58
C SER A 47 17.65 -5.17 6.13
N PRO A 48 18.64 -4.27 6.03
CA PRO A 48 19.96 -4.52 6.60
C PRO A 48 19.87 -4.87 8.08
N LYS A 49 20.61 -5.89 8.50
CA LYS A 49 20.65 -6.31 9.90
C LYS A 49 21.74 -5.51 10.63
N LEU A 50 21.34 -4.42 11.27
CA LEU A 50 22.23 -3.60 12.09
C LEU A 50 22.26 -4.16 13.51
N THR A 51 21.59 -3.47 14.46
CA THR A 51 21.43 -4.00 15.82
C THR A 51 20.21 -4.89 15.97
N GLY A 52 19.41 -5.01 14.90
CA GLY A 52 18.13 -5.73 14.90
C GLY A 52 16.93 -4.82 15.07
N SER A 53 17.07 -3.67 15.71
CA SER A 53 15.94 -2.76 15.93
C SER A 53 15.39 -2.20 14.62
N TYR A 54 16.24 -1.96 13.63
CA TYR A 54 15.81 -1.45 12.34
C TYR A 54 14.84 -2.43 11.65
N ARG A 55 15.21 -3.70 11.57
CA ARG A 55 14.33 -4.73 10.97
C ARG A 55 12.99 -4.86 11.70
N LYS A 56 13.03 -4.82 13.02
CA LYS A 56 11.84 -4.98 13.86
C LYS A 56 10.95 -3.75 13.87
N GLY A 57 11.49 -2.61 13.46
CA GLY A 57 10.81 -1.31 13.56
C GLY A 57 9.80 -1.02 12.47
N TRP A 58 9.70 -1.85 11.43
CA TRP A 58 8.77 -1.61 10.35
C TRP A 58 7.32 -1.77 10.80
N ARG A 59 6.50 -0.78 10.43
CA ARG A 59 5.08 -0.70 10.82
C ARG A 59 4.27 -0.14 9.65
N LYS A 60 2.97 -0.34 9.72
CA LYS A 60 2.04 0.35 8.83
C LYS A 60 1.01 1.10 9.64
N LYS A 61 0.50 2.18 9.08
CA LYS A 61 -0.63 2.91 9.66
C LYS A 61 -1.50 3.47 8.55
N ALA A 62 -2.79 3.65 8.83
CA ALA A 62 -3.70 4.30 7.90
C ALA A 62 -3.37 5.79 7.85
N ALA A 63 -2.97 6.28 6.67
CA ALA A 63 -2.73 7.71 6.45
C ALA A 63 -4.03 8.43 6.15
N TYR A 64 -4.97 7.73 5.49
CA TYR A 64 -6.27 8.26 5.11
C TYR A 64 -7.23 7.11 4.84
N THR A 65 -8.47 7.24 5.27
CA THR A 65 -9.52 6.29 4.92
C THR A 65 -10.87 6.98 4.86
N ASP A 66 -11.68 6.60 3.87
CA ASP A 66 -13.08 6.98 3.76
C ASP A 66 -13.87 5.80 3.19
N LYS A 67 -15.09 6.02 2.72
CA LYS A 67 -15.93 4.95 2.18
C LYS A 67 -15.34 4.25 0.95
N ARG A 68 -14.53 4.95 0.18
CA ARG A 68 -14.07 4.49 -1.13
C ARG A 68 -12.57 4.31 -1.22
N THR A 69 -11.81 4.97 -0.36
CA THR A 69 -10.35 5.08 -0.50
C THR A 69 -9.66 4.76 0.81
N LYS A 70 -8.54 4.09 0.70
CA LYS A 70 -7.63 3.88 1.84
C LYS A 70 -6.20 4.03 1.37
N ARG A 71 -5.41 4.78 2.13
CA ARG A 71 -3.96 4.89 1.94
C ARG A 71 -3.28 4.48 3.22
N ASN A 72 -2.28 3.64 3.09
CA ASN A 72 -1.43 3.22 4.20
C ASN A 72 -0.03 3.81 4.04
N THR A 73 0.58 4.17 5.15
CA THR A 73 2.00 4.52 5.18
C THR A 73 2.75 3.37 5.85
N VAL A 74 3.80 2.91 5.20
CA VAL A 74 4.76 1.96 5.76
C VAL A 74 5.96 2.77 6.22
N TYR A 75 6.35 2.62 7.47
CA TYR A 75 7.39 3.45 8.09
C TYR A 75 8.19 2.65 9.10
N ASN A 76 9.37 3.17 9.45
CA ASN A 76 10.19 2.57 10.51
C ASN A 76 10.00 3.39 11.78
N GLU A 77 9.45 2.77 12.81
CA GLU A 77 9.13 3.41 14.07
C GLU A 77 10.35 3.66 14.95
N THR A 78 11.31 2.75 14.91
CA THR A 78 12.46 2.77 15.83
C THR A 78 13.65 3.56 15.30
N ASP A 79 13.94 3.44 14.00
CA ASP A 79 15.15 3.99 13.40
C ASP A 79 14.85 4.70 12.08
N TYR A 80 13.82 5.54 12.05
CA TYR A 80 13.37 6.20 10.82
C TYR A 80 14.47 7.05 10.16
N GLN A 81 15.39 7.60 10.94
CA GLN A 81 16.50 8.41 10.41
C GLN A 81 17.43 7.58 9.52
N LEU A 82 17.50 6.27 9.74
CA LEU A 82 18.39 5.39 8.99
C LEU A 82 17.84 5.03 7.62
N THR A 83 16.52 5.14 7.41
CA THR A 83 15.89 4.71 6.16
C THR A 83 16.50 5.38 4.94
N HIS A 84 16.62 6.70 4.98
CA HIS A 84 17.16 7.49 3.88
C HIS A 84 18.65 7.23 3.68
N LEU A 85 19.41 7.21 4.78
CA LEU A 85 20.86 7.00 4.75
C LEU A 85 21.21 5.62 4.18
N LEU A 86 20.47 4.59 4.57
CA LEU A 86 20.71 3.24 4.09
C LEU A 86 20.31 3.08 2.64
N GLU A 87 19.16 3.62 2.26
CA GLU A 87 18.63 3.47 0.90
C GLU A 87 19.48 4.16 -0.15
N TYR A 88 19.98 5.36 0.16
CA TYR A 88 20.70 6.20 -0.80
C TYR A 88 22.20 6.35 -0.53
N GLY A 89 22.66 5.83 0.60
CA GLY A 89 24.04 6.04 1.02
C GLY A 89 24.24 7.44 1.56
N HIS A 90 25.43 7.74 2.03
CA HIS A 90 25.74 9.04 2.62
C HIS A 90 27.25 9.28 2.67
N ALA A 91 27.65 10.55 2.91
CA ALA A 91 29.04 10.91 3.07
C ALA A 91 29.58 10.36 4.39
N SER A 92 30.79 9.81 4.36
CA SER A 92 31.48 9.34 5.57
C SER A 92 32.13 10.52 6.32
N ARG A 93 32.21 10.42 7.66
CA ARG A 93 32.92 11.41 8.48
C ARG A 93 34.40 11.54 8.14
N ASN A 94 35.00 10.44 7.69
CA ASN A 94 36.43 10.35 7.42
C ASN A 94 36.75 10.56 5.94
N GLY A 95 35.83 11.14 5.18
CA GLY A 95 35.95 11.29 3.75
C GLY A 95 35.41 10.06 3.03
N GLY A 96 35.15 10.19 1.74
CA GLY A 96 34.53 9.15 0.97
C GLY A 96 33.03 9.05 1.19
N ARG A 97 32.45 7.93 0.78
CA ARG A 97 31.00 7.74 0.81
C ARG A 97 30.63 6.33 1.30
N VAL A 98 29.66 6.25 2.19
CA VAL A 98 29.07 4.98 2.60
C VAL A 98 28.12 4.52 1.50
N ARG A 99 28.27 3.28 1.07
CA ARG A 99 27.50 2.69 -0.03
C ARG A 99 26.02 2.54 0.30
N ALA A 100 25.16 2.78 -0.68
CA ALA A 100 23.74 2.56 -0.56
C ALA A 100 23.43 1.04 -0.45
N ILE A 101 22.46 0.71 0.38
CA ILE A 101 21.90 -0.65 0.49
C ILE A 101 20.42 -0.52 0.20
N GLN A 102 20.06 -0.66 -1.08
CA GLN A 102 18.67 -0.53 -1.50
C GLN A 102 17.85 -1.71 -1.01
N HIS A 103 16.87 -1.45 -0.17
CA HIS A 103 15.96 -2.45 0.38
C HIS A 103 14.51 -1.98 0.32
N ILE A 104 14.28 -0.66 0.25
CA ILE A 104 12.94 -0.07 0.19
C ILE A 104 12.41 -0.08 -1.25
N ALA A 105 13.23 0.35 -2.22
CA ALA A 105 12.79 0.44 -3.62
C ALA A 105 12.27 -0.88 -4.19
N PRO A 106 12.93 -2.03 -3.99
CA PRO A 106 12.39 -3.31 -4.48
C PRO A 106 11.05 -3.68 -3.84
N VAL A 107 10.86 -3.40 -2.55
CA VAL A 107 9.61 -3.69 -1.85
C VAL A 107 8.50 -2.76 -2.34
N GLU A 108 8.81 -1.48 -2.53
CA GLU A 108 7.86 -0.51 -3.09
C GLU A 108 7.39 -0.93 -4.48
N GLN A 109 8.33 -1.31 -5.35
CA GLN A 109 7.99 -1.75 -6.70
C GLN A 109 7.11 -3.00 -6.69
N ALA A 110 7.44 -3.98 -5.85
CA ALA A 110 6.64 -5.19 -5.70
C ALA A 110 5.24 -4.88 -5.16
N ALA A 111 5.13 -3.93 -4.23
CA ALA A 111 3.85 -3.50 -3.68
C ALA A 111 2.97 -2.84 -4.75
N ILE A 112 3.54 -1.97 -5.58
CA ILE A 112 2.81 -1.30 -6.67
C ILE A 112 2.28 -2.34 -7.66
N GLU A 113 3.11 -3.30 -8.05
CA GLU A 113 2.72 -4.37 -8.97
C GLU A 113 1.62 -5.25 -8.37
N ALA A 114 1.74 -5.61 -7.10
CA ALA A 114 0.74 -6.42 -6.41
C ALA A 114 -0.60 -5.68 -6.30
N LEU A 115 -0.58 -4.39 -5.96
CA LEU A 115 -1.78 -3.56 -5.91
C LEU A 115 -2.49 -3.54 -7.26
N GLN A 116 -1.77 -3.24 -8.32
CA GLN A 116 -2.32 -3.15 -9.67
C GLN A 116 -2.93 -4.48 -10.08
N GLU A 117 -2.19 -5.57 -9.96
CA GLU A 117 -2.63 -6.89 -10.35
C GLU A 117 -3.88 -7.34 -9.59
N ARG A 118 -3.86 -7.18 -8.28
CA ARG A 118 -4.97 -7.64 -7.43
C ARG A 118 -6.23 -6.80 -7.60
N ILE A 119 -6.08 -5.48 -7.77
CA ILE A 119 -7.22 -4.59 -8.01
C ILE A 119 -7.83 -4.88 -9.37
N GLU A 120 -7.03 -5.07 -10.42
CA GLU A 120 -7.51 -5.45 -11.74
C GLU A 120 -8.27 -6.79 -11.69
N ALA A 121 -7.74 -7.78 -10.97
CA ALA A 121 -8.38 -9.07 -10.82
C ALA A 121 -9.73 -8.94 -10.11
N ALA A 122 -9.81 -8.14 -9.06
CA ALA A 122 -11.06 -7.91 -8.33
C ALA A 122 -12.10 -7.19 -9.20
N ALA A 123 -11.66 -6.24 -10.02
CA ALA A 123 -12.56 -5.48 -10.90
C ALA A 123 -13.06 -6.31 -12.09
N SER A 124 -12.36 -7.39 -12.44
CA SER A 124 -12.69 -8.23 -13.60
C SER A 124 -13.70 -9.35 -13.31
N LYS A 125 -14.09 -9.50 -12.05
CA LYS A 125 -15.03 -10.56 -11.65
C LYS A 125 -16.49 -10.24 -11.95
#